data_081113a753e53fd84cf00e442291a2b8
#
_entry.id   081113a753e53fd84cf00e442291a2b8
#
_cell.length_a   1.000
_cell.length_b   1.000
_cell.length_c   1.000
_cell.angle_alpha   90.00
_cell.angle_beta   90.00
_cell.angle_gamma   90.00
#
_symmetry.space_group_name_H-M   'P 1'
#
loop_
_entity.id
_entity.type
_entity.pdbx_description
1 polymer ?
#
loop_
_entity_poly.entity_id
_entity_poly.type
_entity_poly.pdbx_seq_one_letter_code
_entity_poly.pdbx_strand_id
1 'polypeptide(L)'
;RFRDESIGHLKEMPIEWSKISLNVDSATDMRQAMMSLAESKKIFALEARMMGLLDETNPEVVANDNDKVEVPVWRYAMINYPHPLLTNGLSILDTPGLNAMGLEPELTLNVIPNAHAVLFLLGIDTGVTRSDMQVWEKHVPPSVSQRIAVLNKIDLMWDDLKPHDEIAQAIQRQTENTSMLLNIPGSRVLAVSAQKALVGKIRGDMPMIQMSGIARLESLLADEIIP
;
A
#
# COMPACT_ATOMS: atom_id res chain seq x y z
N ARG A 1 0.18 -23.51 -6.31
CA ARG A 1 -1.22 -23.78 -5.89
C ARG A 1 -1.48 -22.92 -4.66
N PHE A 2 -1.86 -21.69 -4.87
CA PHE A 2 -2.30 -20.83 -3.77
C PHE A 2 -3.68 -21.33 -3.30
N ARG A 3 -3.71 -22.02 -2.17
CA ARG A 3 -4.90 -22.15 -1.34
C ARG A 3 -4.84 -20.99 -0.33
N ASP A 4 -5.10 -19.81 -0.80
CA ASP A 4 -5.32 -18.70 0.11
C ASP A 4 -6.82 -18.51 0.22
N GLU A 5 -7.38 -18.97 1.34
CA GLU A 5 -8.80 -18.88 1.63
C GLU A 5 -9.26 -17.41 1.70
N SER A 6 -8.33 -16.47 1.98
CA SER A 6 -8.62 -15.04 2.05
C SER A 6 -8.92 -14.40 0.67
N ILE A 7 -8.37 -14.96 -0.42
CA ILE A 7 -8.59 -14.46 -1.78
C ILE A 7 -9.48 -15.42 -2.59
N GLY A 8 -9.69 -16.64 -2.09
CA GLY A 8 -10.47 -17.69 -2.76
C GLY A 8 -11.88 -17.24 -3.11
N HIS A 9 -12.54 -16.50 -2.21
CA HIS A 9 -13.89 -15.97 -2.43
C HIS A 9 -13.98 -14.98 -3.60
N LEU A 10 -12.92 -14.23 -3.92
CA LEU A 10 -12.89 -13.32 -5.07
C LEU A 10 -12.93 -14.07 -6.40
N LYS A 11 -12.43 -15.32 -6.44
CA LYS A 11 -12.47 -16.16 -7.65
C LYS A 11 -13.84 -16.80 -7.87
N GLU A 12 -14.64 -16.89 -6.83
CA GLU A 12 -16.00 -17.47 -6.87
C GLU A 12 -17.09 -16.42 -7.12
N MET A 13 -16.74 -15.13 -7.03
CA MET A 13 -17.67 -14.07 -7.39
C MET A 13 -17.97 -14.11 -8.90
N PRO A 14 -19.20 -13.82 -9.34
CA PRO A 14 -19.56 -13.73 -10.76
C PRO A 14 -18.97 -12.46 -11.42
N ILE A 15 -17.65 -12.36 -11.39
CA ILE A 15 -16.87 -11.26 -11.95
C ILE A 15 -16.18 -11.77 -13.20
N GLU A 16 -16.25 -11.03 -14.28
CA GLU A 16 -15.49 -11.32 -15.49
C GLU A 16 -14.01 -11.02 -15.24
N TRP A 17 -13.18 -12.05 -15.37
CA TRP A 17 -11.73 -11.93 -15.27
C TRP A 17 -11.10 -11.83 -16.65
N SER A 18 -10.32 -10.79 -16.87
CA SER A 18 -9.45 -10.65 -18.05
C SER A 18 -8.01 -10.98 -17.66
N LYS A 19 -7.34 -11.77 -18.50
CA LYS A 19 -5.92 -12.10 -18.28
C LYS A 19 -5.04 -11.22 -19.17
N ILE A 20 -4.17 -10.44 -18.55
CA ILE A 20 -3.15 -9.64 -19.23
C ILE A 20 -1.80 -10.31 -18.97
N SER A 21 -1.05 -10.61 -20.04
CA SER A 21 0.30 -11.16 -19.92
C SER A 21 1.28 -10.03 -19.64
N LEU A 22 2.07 -10.18 -18.58
CA LEU A 22 3.14 -9.24 -18.24
C LEU A 22 4.46 -9.76 -18.83
N ASN A 23 5.09 -8.94 -19.67
CA ASN A 23 6.46 -9.17 -20.11
C ASN A 23 7.40 -8.43 -19.16
N VAL A 24 7.94 -9.14 -18.17
CA VAL A 24 8.81 -8.57 -17.12
C VAL A 24 10.17 -8.08 -17.66
N ASP A 25 10.56 -8.54 -18.83
CA ASP A 25 11.83 -8.16 -19.47
C ASP A 25 11.69 -6.89 -20.33
N SER A 26 10.46 -6.42 -20.54
CA SER A 26 10.17 -5.21 -21.32
C SER A 26 9.55 -4.13 -20.45
N ALA A 27 10.30 -3.07 -20.17
CA ALA A 27 9.80 -1.93 -19.40
C ALA A 27 8.60 -1.23 -20.07
N THR A 28 8.56 -1.23 -21.42
CA THR A 28 7.45 -0.64 -22.19
C THR A 28 6.18 -1.45 -22.01
N ASP A 29 6.26 -2.78 -22.17
CA ASP A 29 5.11 -3.68 -22.03
C ASP A 29 4.58 -3.67 -20.61
N MET A 30 5.48 -3.71 -19.62
CA MET A 30 5.13 -3.56 -18.21
C MET A 30 4.39 -2.26 -17.94
N ARG A 31 4.91 -1.15 -18.44
CA ARG A 31 4.26 0.16 -18.29
C ARG A 31 2.87 0.16 -18.92
N GLN A 32 2.71 -0.37 -20.12
CA GLN A 32 1.44 -0.41 -20.81
C GLN A 32 0.42 -1.27 -20.04
N ALA A 33 0.83 -2.44 -19.58
CA ALA A 33 -0.01 -3.31 -18.78
C ALA A 33 -0.44 -2.65 -17.45
N MET A 34 0.47 -1.94 -16.76
CA MET A 34 0.13 -1.20 -15.55
C MET A 34 -0.79 -0.01 -15.83
N MET A 35 -0.62 0.69 -16.96
CA MET A 35 -1.52 1.78 -17.35
C MET A 35 -2.93 1.28 -17.62
N SER A 36 -3.10 0.08 -18.17
CA SER A 36 -4.43 -0.49 -18.42
C SER A 36 -5.20 -0.77 -17.13
N LEU A 37 -4.51 -0.98 -16.00
CA LEU A 37 -5.16 -1.14 -14.68
C LEU A 37 -5.72 0.19 -14.13
N ALA A 38 -5.20 1.32 -14.60
CA ALA A 38 -5.66 2.65 -14.21
C ALA A 38 -6.72 3.23 -15.15
N GLU A 39 -7.19 2.43 -16.13
CA GLU A 39 -8.23 2.87 -17.07
C GLU A 39 -9.54 3.16 -16.35
N SER A 40 -10.17 4.26 -16.74
CA SER A 40 -11.48 4.66 -16.27
C SER A 40 -12.52 4.68 -17.38
N LYS A 41 -13.79 4.58 -17.03
CA LYS A 41 -14.93 4.71 -17.92
C LYS A 41 -15.97 5.64 -17.34
N LYS A 42 -16.77 6.26 -18.19
CA LYS A 42 -17.88 7.10 -17.77
C LYS A 42 -19.18 6.30 -17.81
N ILE A 43 -19.85 6.21 -16.67
CA ILE A 43 -21.17 5.61 -16.50
C ILE A 43 -22.14 6.61 -15.87
N PHE A 44 -23.44 6.33 -15.88
CA PHE A 44 -24.39 7.18 -15.18
C PHE A 44 -24.23 7.07 -13.65
N ALA A 45 -24.45 8.17 -12.95
CA ALA A 45 -24.32 8.22 -11.49
C ALA A 45 -25.23 7.20 -10.79
N LEU A 46 -26.43 6.98 -11.30
CA LEU A 46 -27.33 5.93 -10.81
C LEU A 46 -26.69 4.54 -10.88
N GLU A 47 -26.09 4.20 -12.02
CA GLU A 47 -25.40 2.93 -12.19
C GLU A 47 -24.21 2.79 -11.25
N ALA A 48 -23.42 3.86 -11.10
CA ALA A 48 -22.28 3.89 -10.18
C ALA A 48 -22.70 3.68 -8.71
N ARG A 49 -23.86 4.28 -8.28
CA ARG A 49 -24.45 4.06 -6.96
C ARG A 49 -24.88 2.61 -6.75
N MET A 50 -25.56 2.04 -7.73
CA MET A 50 -25.98 0.63 -7.64
C MET A 50 -24.80 -0.34 -7.53
N MET A 51 -23.64 0.05 -8.09
CA MET A 51 -22.39 -0.71 -8.00
C MET A 51 -21.58 -0.41 -6.74
N GLY A 52 -22.01 0.54 -5.89
CA GLY A 52 -21.24 0.97 -4.73
C GLY A 52 -19.96 1.72 -5.06
N LEU A 53 -19.91 2.36 -6.23
CA LEU A 53 -18.72 3.09 -6.73
C LEU A 53 -18.79 4.60 -6.49
N LEU A 54 -19.86 5.11 -5.84
CA LEU A 54 -19.97 6.51 -5.43
C LEU A 54 -20.01 6.61 -3.92
N ASP A 55 -19.15 7.48 -3.38
CA ASP A 55 -19.19 7.85 -1.97
C ASP A 55 -20.28 8.90 -1.73
N GLU A 56 -21.42 8.46 -1.22
CA GLU A 56 -22.54 9.35 -0.88
C GLU A 56 -22.23 10.28 0.32
N THR A 57 -21.17 10.01 1.05
CA THR A 57 -20.76 10.83 2.20
C THR A 57 -19.87 12.01 1.78
N ASN A 58 -19.37 12.01 0.54
CA ASN A 58 -18.55 13.11 0.00
C ASN A 58 -19.45 14.18 -0.65
N PRO A 59 -19.58 15.38 -0.05
CA PRO A 59 -20.42 16.45 -0.60
C PRO A 59 -19.97 16.98 -1.96
N GLU A 60 -18.74 16.70 -2.40
CA GLU A 60 -18.24 17.07 -3.73
C GLU A 60 -18.70 16.11 -4.83
N VAL A 61 -19.26 14.96 -4.46
CA VAL A 61 -19.74 13.90 -5.38
C VAL A 61 -21.27 13.91 -5.50
N VAL A 62 -21.93 15.04 -5.27
CA VAL A 62 -23.38 15.16 -5.49
C VAL A 62 -23.65 15.26 -7.00
N ALA A 63 -23.65 14.09 -7.65
CA ALA A 63 -24.09 13.97 -9.02
C ALA A 63 -25.59 13.58 -9.08
N ASN A 64 -26.35 14.22 -9.98
CA ASN A 64 -27.70 13.77 -10.28
C ASN A 64 -27.65 12.41 -10.99
N ASP A 65 -28.69 11.61 -10.90
CA ASP A 65 -28.73 10.25 -11.49
C ASP A 65 -28.40 10.21 -12.99
N ASN A 66 -28.67 11.30 -13.70
CA ASN A 66 -28.41 11.46 -15.13
C ASN A 66 -27.00 12.00 -15.45
N ASP A 67 -26.22 12.40 -14.44
CA ASP A 67 -24.85 12.85 -14.66
C ASP A 67 -23.94 11.66 -14.95
N LYS A 68 -22.93 11.87 -15.78
CA LYS A 68 -21.89 10.85 -16.01
C LYS A 68 -20.74 11.07 -15.05
N VAL A 69 -20.40 10.03 -14.33
CA VAL A 69 -19.27 9.97 -13.42
C VAL A 69 -18.20 9.04 -13.96
N GLU A 70 -16.97 9.36 -13.65
CA GLU A 70 -15.81 8.55 -14.03
C GLU A 70 -15.55 7.50 -12.97
N VAL A 71 -15.50 6.24 -13.37
CA VAL A 71 -15.26 5.09 -12.48
C VAL A 71 -14.15 4.21 -13.05
N PRO A 72 -13.38 3.51 -12.22
CA PRO A 72 -12.37 2.58 -12.69
C PRO A 72 -13.02 1.44 -13.52
N VAL A 73 -12.32 1.01 -14.57
CA VAL A 73 -12.74 -0.16 -15.37
C VAL A 73 -12.57 -1.45 -14.57
N TRP A 74 -11.48 -1.54 -13.80
CA TRP A 74 -11.11 -2.71 -13.02
C TRP A 74 -11.38 -2.47 -11.53
N ARG A 75 -12.01 -3.44 -10.90
CA ARG A 75 -12.27 -3.42 -9.45
C ARG A 75 -11.13 -4.04 -8.66
N TYR A 76 -10.55 -5.10 -9.22
CA TYR A 76 -9.43 -5.83 -8.63
C TYR A 76 -8.38 -6.16 -9.68
N ALA A 77 -7.13 -6.17 -9.27
CA ALA A 77 -6.02 -6.65 -10.07
C ALA A 77 -5.20 -7.66 -9.26
N MET A 78 -4.95 -8.81 -9.84
CA MET A 78 -4.02 -9.80 -9.27
C MET A 78 -2.78 -9.86 -10.16
N ILE A 79 -1.63 -9.52 -9.59
CA ILE A 79 -0.38 -9.41 -10.32
C ILE A 79 0.58 -10.49 -9.81
N ASN A 80 0.99 -11.40 -10.70
CA ASN A 80 2.07 -12.34 -10.43
C ASN A 80 3.38 -11.75 -10.95
N TYR A 81 4.32 -11.52 -10.06
CA TYR A 81 5.63 -10.97 -10.40
C TYR A 81 6.73 -11.89 -9.86
N PRO A 82 7.78 -12.20 -10.65
CA PRO A 82 8.86 -13.11 -10.25
C PRO A 82 9.85 -12.43 -9.30
N HIS A 83 9.41 -12.11 -8.09
CA HIS A 83 10.25 -11.58 -7.03
C HIS A 83 10.50 -12.65 -5.97
N PRO A 84 11.72 -12.81 -5.43
CA PRO A 84 12.04 -13.86 -4.45
C PRO A 84 11.08 -13.93 -3.27
N LEU A 85 10.67 -12.80 -2.71
CA LEU A 85 9.69 -12.76 -1.60
C LEU A 85 8.33 -13.33 -2.03
N LEU A 86 7.84 -12.98 -3.23
CA LEU A 86 6.55 -13.44 -3.74
C LEU A 86 6.58 -14.92 -4.13
N THR A 87 7.69 -15.39 -4.73
CA THR A 87 7.86 -16.81 -5.08
C THR A 87 7.97 -17.71 -3.85
N ASN A 88 8.40 -17.16 -2.72
CA ASN A 88 8.47 -17.85 -1.44
C ASN A 88 7.13 -17.81 -0.65
N GLY A 89 6.06 -17.33 -1.27
CA GLY A 89 4.72 -17.42 -0.71
C GLY A 89 4.16 -16.12 -0.14
N LEU A 90 4.92 -15.00 -0.17
CA LEU A 90 4.39 -13.70 0.23
C LEU A 90 3.32 -13.24 -0.77
N SER A 91 2.16 -12.90 -0.27
CA SER A 91 1.12 -12.17 -1.01
C SER A 91 0.95 -10.79 -0.40
N ILE A 92 0.99 -9.75 -1.22
CA ILE A 92 0.80 -8.37 -0.79
C ILE A 92 -0.55 -7.90 -1.31
N LEU A 93 -1.41 -7.46 -0.40
CA LEU A 93 -2.65 -6.78 -0.75
C LEU A 93 -2.43 -5.27 -0.60
N ASP A 94 -2.51 -4.54 -1.71
CA ASP A 94 -2.59 -3.08 -1.69
C ASP A 94 -4.04 -2.65 -1.48
N THR A 95 -4.25 -1.76 -0.53
CA THR A 95 -5.57 -1.26 -0.16
C THR A 95 -5.71 0.19 -0.61
N PRO A 96 -6.92 0.63 -1.01
CA PRO A 96 -7.16 2.05 -1.26
C PRO A 96 -6.72 2.90 -0.09
N GLY A 97 -6.16 4.08 -0.37
CA GLY A 97 -5.73 5.01 0.69
C GLY A 97 -6.89 5.37 1.62
N LEU A 98 -6.58 5.69 2.86
CA LEU A 98 -7.56 5.96 3.93
C LEU A 98 -8.59 7.04 3.58
N ASN A 99 -8.21 8.01 2.76
CA ASN A 99 -9.11 9.05 2.27
C ASN A 99 -10.04 8.59 1.14
N ALA A 100 -9.76 7.42 0.55
CA ALA A 100 -10.59 6.79 -0.48
C ALA A 100 -11.54 5.73 0.09
N MET A 101 -11.61 5.60 1.41
CA MET A 101 -12.41 4.56 2.10
C MET A 101 -13.93 4.70 1.94
N GLY A 102 -14.42 5.74 1.26
CA GLY A 102 -15.83 5.86 0.91
C GLY A 102 -16.33 4.85 -0.11
N LEU A 103 -15.44 4.26 -0.90
CA LEU A 103 -15.84 3.45 -2.05
C LEU A 103 -15.90 1.93 -1.80
N GLU A 104 -15.05 1.36 -0.93
CA GLU A 104 -15.12 -0.06 -0.54
C GLU A 104 -14.47 -0.35 0.84
N PRO A 105 -15.02 0.19 1.93
CA PRO A 105 -14.46 -0.06 3.27
C PRO A 105 -14.57 -1.54 3.66
N GLU A 106 -15.61 -2.23 3.22
CA GLU A 106 -15.94 -3.58 3.68
C GLU A 106 -14.88 -4.62 3.28
N LEU A 107 -14.31 -4.53 2.08
CA LEU A 107 -13.30 -5.49 1.62
C LEU A 107 -11.98 -5.32 2.37
N THR A 108 -11.51 -4.09 2.51
CA THR A 108 -10.30 -3.79 3.27
C THR A 108 -10.46 -4.18 4.74
N LEU A 109 -11.63 -3.87 5.33
CA LEU A 109 -11.92 -4.14 6.74
C LEU A 109 -12.04 -5.64 7.06
N ASN A 110 -12.51 -6.45 6.11
CA ASN A 110 -12.65 -7.89 6.29
C ASN A 110 -11.32 -8.65 6.11
N VAL A 111 -10.37 -8.08 5.37
CA VAL A 111 -9.07 -8.73 5.12
C VAL A 111 -8.06 -8.44 6.23
N ILE A 112 -8.05 -7.23 6.77
CA ILE A 112 -7.07 -6.82 7.80
C ILE A 112 -7.04 -7.78 9.01
N PRO A 113 -8.16 -8.20 9.61
CA PRO A 113 -8.15 -9.10 10.76
C PRO A 113 -7.56 -10.49 10.47
N ASN A 114 -7.58 -10.91 9.20
CA ASN A 114 -7.09 -12.19 8.73
C ASN A 114 -5.67 -12.10 8.13
N ALA A 115 -5.09 -10.92 8.05
CA ALA A 115 -3.74 -10.71 7.55
C ALA A 115 -2.70 -11.25 8.56
N HIS A 116 -1.66 -11.93 8.07
CA HIS A 116 -0.53 -12.32 8.91
C HIS A 116 0.28 -11.11 9.38
N ALA A 117 0.34 -10.08 8.55
CA ALA A 117 1.02 -8.83 8.83
C ALA A 117 0.25 -7.64 8.24
N VAL A 118 0.33 -6.50 8.92
CA VAL A 118 -0.14 -5.21 8.42
C VAL A 118 1.04 -4.26 8.36
N LEU A 119 1.30 -3.74 7.16
CA LEU A 119 2.25 -2.65 6.95
C LEU A 119 1.47 -1.33 6.90
N PHE A 120 1.61 -0.52 7.92
CA PHE A 120 0.95 0.77 8.03
C PHE A 120 1.89 1.86 7.50
N LEU A 121 1.60 2.38 6.31
CA LEU A 121 2.46 3.33 5.61
C LEU A 121 2.09 4.77 5.98
N LEU A 122 3.11 5.51 6.44
CA LEU A 122 3.01 6.90 6.87
C LEU A 122 4.07 7.75 6.16
N GLY A 123 3.82 9.04 5.97
CA GLY A 123 4.85 9.98 5.53
C GLY A 123 5.75 10.39 6.69
N ILE A 124 7.07 10.44 6.48
CA ILE A 124 8.02 10.90 7.51
C ILE A 124 7.79 12.37 7.86
N ASP A 125 7.32 13.15 6.90
CA ASP A 125 7.05 14.59 7.00
C ASP A 125 5.83 14.92 7.85
N THR A 126 4.79 14.09 7.79
CA THR A 126 3.54 14.25 8.54
C THR A 126 3.52 13.46 9.84
N GLY A 127 4.28 12.35 9.90
CA GLY A 127 4.20 11.39 11.00
C GLY A 127 2.81 10.79 11.12
N VAL A 128 2.41 10.45 12.35
CA VAL A 128 1.09 9.90 12.65
C VAL A 128 0.08 11.02 12.83
N THR A 129 -0.89 11.11 11.92
CA THR A 129 -1.99 12.09 12.00
C THR A 129 -3.16 11.56 12.84
N ARG A 130 -4.13 12.44 13.12
CA ARG A 130 -5.36 12.04 13.85
C ARG A 130 -6.17 11.00 13.06
N SER A 131 -6.26 11.15 11.74
CA SER A 131 -6.95 10.19 10.89
C SER A 131 -6.24 8.84 10.86
N ASP A 132 -4.90 8.84 10.83
CA ASP A 132 -4.12 7.60 10.90
C ASP A 132 -4.36 6.85 12.22
N MET A 133 -4.42 7.59 13.34
CA MET A 133 -4.73 7.00 14.65
C MET A 133 -6.13 6.36 14.67
N GLN A 134 -7.13 7.05 14.13
CA GLN A 134 -8.50 6.51 14.06
C GLN A 134 -8.54 5.19 13.27
N VAL A 135 -7.81 5.12 12.15
CA VAL A 135 -7.75 3.91 11.36
C VAL A 135 -6.97 2.81 12.07
N TRP A 136 -5.82 3.16 12.66
CA TRP A 136 -5.02 2.20 13.42
C TRP A 136 -5.81 1.56 14.56
N GLU A 137 -6.48 2.36 15.38
CA GLU A 137 -7.27 1.86 16.50
C GLU A 137 -8.50 1.05 16.07
N LYS A 138 -9.16 1.49 15.01
CA LYS A 138 -10.41 0.89 14.57
C LYS A 138 -10.22 -0.37 13.71
N HIS A 139 -9.17 -0.39 12.88
CA HIS A 139 -9.04 -1.39 11.81
C HIS A 139 -7.79 -2.27 11.88
N VAL A 140 -6.81 -1.94 12.74
CA VAL A 140 -5.61 -2.76 12.94
C VAL A 140 -5.63 -3.39 14.35
N PRO A 141 -6.41 -4.46 14.54
CA PRO A 141 -6.59 -5.02 15.87
C PRO A 141 -5.30 -5.62 16.43
N PRO A 142 -5.14 -5.64 17.77
CA PRO A 142 -4.01 -6.29 18.42
C PRO A 142 -3.85 -7.78 18.10
N SER A 143 -4.90 -8.43 17.59
CA SER A 143 -4.86 -9.83 17.16
C SER A 143 -4.02 -10.08 15.92
N VAL A 144 -3.75 -9.06 15.11
CA VAL A 144 -2.78 -9.18 14.01
C VAL A 144 -1.39 -9.38 14.62
N SER A 145 -0.77 -10.52 14.33
CA SER A 145 0.49 -10.93 14.95
C SER A 145 1.65 -10.00 14.62
N GLN A 146 1.68 -9.46 13.42
CA GLN A 146 2.74 -8.60 12.92
C GLN A 146 2.18 -7.23 12.49
N ARG A 147 2.27 -6.25 13.39
CA ARG A 147 1.91 -4.85 13.12
C ARG A 147 3.19 -4.04 12.92
N ILE A 148 3.38 -3.49 11.73
CA ILE A 148 4.59 -2.80 11.32
C ILE A 148 4.20 -1.41 10.80
N ALA A 149 4.84 -0.36 11.29
CA ALA A 149 4.73 0.97 10.73
C ALA A 149 5.91 1.25 9.80
N VAL A 150 5.65 1.85 8.65
CA VAL A 150 6.66 2.23 7.67
C VAL A 150 6.58 3.73 7.44
N LEU A 151 7.56 4.45 7.97
CA LEU A 151 7.76 5.88 7.69
C LEU A 151 8.45 6.01 6.34
N ASN A 152 7.66 6.27 5.30
CA ASN A 152 8.17 6.43 3.93
C ASN A 152 8.59 7.88 3.67
N LYS A 153 9.30 8.09 2.54
CA LYS A 153 9.78 9.37 2.06
C LYS A 153 10.88 10.02 2.93
N ILE A 154 11.74 9.21 3.56
CA ILE A 154 12.85 9.75 4.38
C ILE A 154 13.79 10.64 3.58
N ASP A 155 13.82 10.50 2.26
CA ASP A 155 14.55 11.37 1.35
C ASP A 155 14.11 12.83 1.40
N LEU A 156 12.93 13.15 1.90
CA LEU A 156 12.50 14.54 2.16
C LEU A 156 13.28 15.19 3.31
N MET A 157 13.91 14.39 4.17
CA MET A 157 14.76 14.88 5.26
C MET A 157 16.23 15.01 4.87
N TRP A 158 16.59 14.51 3.68
CA TRP A 158 17.96 14.62 3.19
C TRP A 158 18.26 16.06 2.78
N ASP A 159 19.30 16.62 3.37
CA ASP A 159 19.70 17.98 3.17
C ASP A 159 21.23 18.04 3.15
N ASP A 160 21.80 18.34 2.00
CA ASP A 160 23.26 18.39 1.81
C ASP A 160 23.94 19.50 2.64
N LEU A 161 23.15 20.42 3.19
CA LEU A 161 23.62 21.48 4.07
C LEU A 161 23.67 21.08 5.54
N LYS A 162 23.09 19.92 5.90
CA LYS A 162 23.05 19.42 7.27
C LYS A 162 24.03 18.27 7.49
N PRO A 163 24.62 18.18 8.67
CA PRO A 163 25.38 17.00 9.05
C PRO A 163 24.52 15.72 8.99
N HIS A 164 25.10 14.63 8.51
CA HIS A 164 24.39 13.35 8.42
C HIS A 164 23.83 12.89 9.79
N ASP A 165 24.53 13.17 10.87
CA ASP A 165 24.10 12.82 12.22
C ASP A 165 22.83 13.55 12.63
N GLU A 166 22.64 14.80 12.21
CA GLU A 166 21.43 15.58 12.50
C GLU A 166 20.23 14.99 11.76
N ILE A 167 20.41 14.60 10.51
CA ILE A 167 19.37 13.93 9.69
C ILE A 167 19.01 12.58 10.32
N ALA A 168 20.00 11.78 10.69
CA ALA A 168 19.80 10.49 11.35
C ALA A 168 19.04 10.63 12.67
N GLN A 169 19.39 11.61 13.50
CA GLN A 169 18.70 11.91 14.77
C GLN A 169 17.25 12.38 14.53
N ALA A 170 17.00 13.14 13.48
CA ALA A 170 15.66 13.60 13.15
C ALA A 170 14.77 12.41 12.72
N ILE A 171 15.29 11.50 11.88
CA ILE A 171 14.60 10.26 11.49
C ILE A 171 14.35 9.39 12.73
N GLN A 172 15.35 9.23 13.60
CA GLN A 172 15.23 8.45 14.84
C GLN A 172 14.12 8.99 15.75
N ARG A 173 14.06 10.30 15.97
CA ARG A 173 12.98 10.95 16.74
C ARG A 173 11.60 10.68 16.19
N GLN A 174 11.43 10.71 14.86
CA GLN A 174 10.15 10.39 14.22
C GLN A 174 9.79 8.91 14.40
N THR A 175 10.78 8.02 14.32
CA THR A 175 10.59 6.59 14.56
C THR A 175 10.13 6.32 16.00
N GLU A 176 10.78 6.95 17.00
CA GLU A 176 10.44 6.82 18.42
C GLU A 176 9.04 7.38 18.71
N ASN A 177 8.73 8.55 18.17
CA ASN A 177 7.41 9.15 18.33
C ASN A 177 6.30 8.27 17.72
N THR A 178 6.53 7.73 16.52
CA THR A 178 5.58 6.80 15.86
C THR A 178 5.39 5.53 16.70
N SER A 179 6.49 4.97 17.23
CA SER A 179 6.45 3.80 18.12
C SER A 179 5.58 4.04 19.34
N MET A 180 5.75 5.20 19.99
CA MET A 180 4.95 5.59 21.17
C MET A 180 3.47 5.77 20.81
N LEU A 181 3.17 6.52 19.73
CA LEU A 181 1.79 6.82 19.33
C LEU A 181 1.02 5.56 18.93
N LEU A 182 1.62 4.67 18.16
CA LEU A 182 0.98 3.44 17.70
C LEU A 182 1.06 2.29 18.72
N ASN A 183 1.75 2.50 19.84
CA ASN A 183 1.98 1.49 20.87
C ASN A 183 2.51 0.17 20.29
N ILE A 184 3.59 0.26 19.52
CA ILE A 184 4.33 -0.87 18.97
C ILE A 184 5.83 -0.74 19.28
N PRO A 185 6.59 -1.85 19.34
CA PRO A 185 8.03 -1.77 19.55
C PRO A 185 8.75 -0.92 18.50
N GLY A 186 9.77 -0.18 18.88
CA GLY A 186 10.58 0.62 17.94
C GLY A 186 11.22 -0.21 16.82
N SER A 187 11.49 -1.50 17.07
CA SER A 187 11.95 -2.44 16.03
C SER A 187 10.92 -2.68 14.93
N ARG A 188 9.65 -2.38 15.18
CA ARG A 188 8.53 -2.49 14.24
C ARG A 188 8.21 -1.19 13.51
N VAL A 189 8.99 -0.14 13.74
CA VAL A 189 8.89 1.11 12.99
C VAL A 189 10.10 1.22 12.08
N LEU A 190 9.86 1.21 10.78
CA LEU A 190 10.90 1.21 9.75
C LEU A 190 10.85 2.55 9.00
N ALA A 191 12.00 3.18 8.85
CA ALA A 191 12.15 4.41 8.09
C ALA A 191 12.74 4.07 6.71
N VAL A 192 12.03 4.41 5.62
CA VAL A 192 12.41 4.04 4.25
C VAL A 192 12.18 5.18 3.26
N SER A 193 12.90 5.14 2.14
CA SER A 193 12.52 5.86 0.92
C SER A 193 12.28 4.85 -0.19
N ALA A 194 11.03 4.53 -0.44
CA ALA A 194 10.65 3.61 -1.52
C ALA A 194 11.09 4.13 -2.89
N GLN A 195 11.01 5.45 -3.11
CA GLN A 195 11.43 6.07 -4.35
C GLN A 195 12.94 5.92 -4.60
N LYS A 196 13.76 6.22 -3.59
CA LYS A 196 15.24 6.11 -3.74
C LYS A 196 15.69 4.66 -3.80
N ALA A 197 15.01 3.77 -3.08
CA ALA A 197 15.24 2.34 -3.20
C ALA A 197 15.01 1.85 -4.64
N LEU A 198 13.90 2.23 -5.25
CA LEU A 198 13.57 1.85 -6.63
C LEU A 198 14.60 2.43 -7.62
N VAL A 199 14.91 3.72 -7.52
CA VAL A 199 15.88 4.38 -8.38
C VAL A 199 17.28 3.75 -8.22
N GLY A 200 17.69 3.48 -6.98
CA GLY A 200 18.95 2.82 -6.67
C GLY A 200 19.04 1.42 -7.28
N LYS A 201 17.99 0.62 -7.16
CA LYS A 201 17.93 -0.72 -7.78
C LYS A 201 18.00 -0.67 -9.30
N ILE A 202 17.28 0.24 -9.95
CA ILE A 202 17.29 0.42 -11.41
C ILE A 202 18.69 0.82 -11.90
N ARG A 203 19.40 1.65 -11.14
CA ARG A 203 20.73 2.18 -11.51
C ARG A 203 21.90 1.33 -11.03
N GLY A 204 21.67 0.36 -10.16
CA GLY A 204 22.72 -0.39 -9.47
C GLY A 204 23.51 0.46 -8.45
N ASP A 205 22.88 1.52 -7.93
CA ASP A 205 23.47 2.44 -6.94
C ASP A 205 23.34 1.88 -5.53
N MET A 206 24.33 1.12 -5.10
CA MET A 206 24.34 0.49 -3.77
C MET A 206 24.30 1.49 -2.61
N PRO A 207 25.05 2.61 -2.62
CA PRO A 207 24.92 3.64 -1.59
C PRO A 207 23.49 4.17 -1.45
N MET A 208 22.81 4.48 -2.56
CA MET A 208 21.42 4.95 -2.54
C MET A 208 20.47 3.89 -1.98
N ILE A 209 20.66 2.62 -2.33
CA ILE A 209 19.86 1.51 -1.78
C ILE A 209 20.05 1.42 -0.25
N GLN A 210 21.28 1.51 0.24
CA GLN A 210 21.57 1.49 1.68
C GLN A 210 20.92 2.67 2.40
N MET A 211 21.10 3.88 1.89
CA MET A 211 20.52 5.09 2.48
C MET A 211 18.98 5.05 2.49
N SER A 212 18.36 4.36 1.54
CA SER A 212 16.92 4.25 1.46
C SER A 212 16.27 3.45 2.59
N GLY A 213 17.04 2.68 3.36
CA GLY A 213 16.53 1.84 4.45
C GLY A 213 15.73 0.61 4.00
N ILE A 214 15.57 0.38 2.69
CA ILE A 214 14.70 -0.69 2.16
C ILE A 214 15.14 -2.09 2.55
N ALA A 215 16.46 -2.31 2.67
CA ALA A 215 17.02 -3.62 3.01
C ALA A 215 16.49 -4.16 4.35
N ARG A 216 16.27 -3.28 5.34
CA ARG A 216 15.71 -3.68 6.63
C ARG A 216 14.25 -4.12 6.51
N LEU A 217 13.47 -3.46 5.66
CA LEU A 217 12.09 -3.88 5.37
C LEU A 217 12.08 -5.23 4.66
N GLU A 218 12.91 -5.41 3.65
CA GLU A 218 13.02 -6.67 2.91
C GLU A 218 13.44 -7.83 3.81
N SER A 219 14.43 -7.64 4.69
CA SER A 219 14.83 -8.67 5.67
C SER A 219 13.70 -9.00 6.63
N LEU A 220 12.99 -8.00 7.16
CA LEU A 220 11.86 -8.23 8.06
C LEU A 220 10.76 -9.04 7.37
N LEU A 221 10.43 -8.72 6.11
CA LEU A 221 9.46 -9.46 5.34
C LEU A 221 9.90 -10.91 5.08
N ALA A 222 11.18 -11.12 4.78
CA ALA A 222 11.73 -12.44 4.50
C ALA A 222 11.84 -13.32 5.75
N ASP A 223 12.26 -12.75 6.86
CA ASP A 223 12.66 -13.52 8.05
C ASP A 223 11.49 -13.73 9.03
N GLU A 224 10.50 -12.84 9.04
CA GLU A 224 9.47 -12.85 10.07
C GLU A 224 8.04 -13.03 9.52
N ILE A 225 7.81 -12.80 8.23
CA ILE A 225 6.47 -12.87 7.64
C ILE A 225 6.32 -14.05 6.71
N ILE A 226 7.38 -14.41 5.98
CA ILE A 226 7.39 -15.63 5.16
C ILE A 226 7.71 -16.81 6.10
N PRO A 227 6.81 -17.82 6.20
CA PRO A 227 7.03 -18.97 7.06
C PRO A 227 8.18 -19.87 6.59
#